data_8d1e18bb404a625ee818fc880012fd53
#
_entry.id   8d1e18bb404a625ee818fc880012fd53
#
_cell.length_a   1.000
_cell.length_b   1.000
_cell.length_c   1.000
_cell.angle_alpha   90.00
_cell.angle_beta   90.00
_cell.angle_gamma   90.00
#
_symmetry.space_group_name_H-M   'P 1'
#
loop_
_entity.id
_entity.type
_entity.pdbx_description
1 polymer ?
#
loop_
_entity_poly.entity_id
_entity_poly.type
_entity_poly.pdbx_seq_one_letter_code
_entity_poly.pdbx_strand_id
1 'polypeptide(L)'
;VVIGHLADEFTAKSDVYKSVFLFIYTFHMPLFIFISGLFHSEKNIVKRCIFYCSIGFLYKIITLIFDRLSGNGNVSFSLLSDGGISWFMFVLAIYTIISYVIKDENKKYILVFSVVLACFTGYDKSIGDFLYLSRAIVFFPFYLLGTMLKSEDIISIKNKYKGLYIVSILILLIWGFLCFYKIDKFYILRYLFTGRNAFYEPILKYGALARLSCYILSLLILCSFIILIPNKKKIGRASCRERVSDLV
;
A
#
# COMPACT_ATOMS: atom_id res chain seq x y z
N VAL A 1 1.48 8.65 6.10
CA VAL A 1 0.42 7.84 6.75
C VAL A 1 -0.40 8.69 7.67
N VAL A 2 0.16 9.27 8.75
CA VAL A 2 -0.57 10.05 9.75
C VAL A 2 -1.45 11.13 9.13
N ILE A 3 -0.89 11.97 8.25
CA ILE A 3 -1.66 13.05 7.56
C ILE A 3 -2.82 12.46 6.73
N GLY A 4 -2.62 11.30 6.08
CA GLY A 4 -3.67 10.66 5.28
C GLY A 4 -4.84 10.18 6.15
N HIS A 5 -4.57 9.55 7.28
CA HIS A 5 -5.62 9.12 8.21
C HIS A 5 -6.30 10.31 8.91
N LEU A 6 -5.54 11.33 9.27
CA LEU A 6 -6.13 12.56 9.81
C LEU A 6 -7.03 13.25 8.78
N ALA A 7 -6.61 13.31 7.51
CA ALA A 7 -7.44 13.88 6.45
C ALA A 7 -8.73 13.06 6.24
N ASP A 8 -8.69 11.73 6.38
CA ASP A 8 -9.85 10.84 6.24
C ASP A 8 -10.97 11.21 7.23
N GLU A 9 -10.61 11.45 8.49
CA GLU A 9 -11.56 11.85 9.56
C GLU A 9 -12.28 13.19 9.25
N PHE A 10 -11.65 14.07 8.49
CA PHE A 10 -12.18 15.38 8.17
C PHE A 10 -12.72 15.53 6.74
N THR A 11 -12.78 14.47 5.95
CA THR A 11 -13.25 14.52 4.56
C THR A 11 -14.68 15.04 4.41
N ALA A 12 -15.54 14.82 5.42
CA ALA A 12 -16.90 15.35 5.42
C ALA A 12 -16.98 16.87 5.65
N LYS A 13 -15.90 17.50 6.18
CA LYS A 13 -15.90 18.90 6.57
C LYS A 13 -15.42 19.84 5.47
N SER A 14 -14.57 19.37 4.54
CA SER A 14 -13.99 20.24 3.51
C SER A 14 -13.41 19.44 2.35
N ASP A 15 -13.51 20.02 1.15
CA ASP A 15 -12.92 19.48 -0.09
C ASP A 15 -11.39 19.48 -0.06
N VAL A 16 -10.78 20.36 0.72
CA VAL A 16 -9.33 20.35 0.95
C VAL A 16 -8.90 19.02 1.58
N TYR A 17 -9.63 18.55 2.60
CA TYR A 17 -9.31 17.25 3.23
C TYR A 17 -9.56 16.08 2.29
N LYS A 18 -10.62 16.13 1.46
CA LYS A 18 -10.84 15.13 0.41
C LYS A 18 -9.68 15.09 -0.58
N SER A 19 -9.16 16.26 -0.97
CA SER A 19 -8.04 16.38 -1.92
C SER A 19 -6.75 15.82 -1.33
N VAL A 20 -6.42 16.18 -0.10
CA VAL A 20 -5.25 15.66 0.62
C VAL A 20 -5.37 14.14 0.81
N PHE A 21 -6.54 13.66 1.23
CA PHE A 21 -6.82 12.24 1.34
C PHE A 21 -6.58 11.52 0.03
N LEU A 22 -7.23 11.97 -1.06
CA LEU A 22 -7.13 11.32 -2.37
C LEU A 22 -5.68 11.28 -2.86
N PHE A 23 -4.95 12.40 -2.74
CA PHE A 23 -3.55 12.47 -3.15
C PHE A 23 -2.69 11.45 -2.39
N ILE A 24 -2.83 11.38 -1.07
CA ILE A 24 -2.03 10.46 -0.23
C ILE A 24 -2.41 9.01 -0.48
N TYR A 25 -3.72 8.70 -0.55
CA TYR A 25 -4.19 7.32 -0.71
C TYR A 25 -3.86 6.72 -2.08
N THR A 26 -3.59 7.55 -3.08
CA THR A 26 -3.15 7.08 -4.40
C THR A 26 -1.83 6.29 -4.31
N PHE A 27 -0.93 6.63 -3.40
CA PHE A 27 0.41 6.03 -3.41
C PHE A 27 0.89 5.45 -2.08
N HIS A 28 0.38 5.91 -0.93
CA HIS A 28 1.02 5.57 0.35
C HIS A 28 1.04 4.06 0.61
N MET A 29 -0.08 3.35 0.41
CA MET A 29 -0.12 1.91 0.60
C MET A 29 0.64 1.14 -0.48
N PRO A 30 0.46 1.42 -1.79
CA PRO A 30 1.32 0.87 -2.83
C PRO A 30 2.82 1.04 -2.55
N LEU A 31 3.24 2.23 -2.10
CA LEU A 31 4.64 2.53 -1.80
C LEU A 31 5.18 1.70 -0.63
N PHE A 32 4.44 1.65 0.50
CA PHE A 32 4.89 0.87 1.66
C PHE A 32 4.96 -0.62 1.36
N ILE A 33 3.98 -1.14 0.65
CA ILE A 33 3.94 -2.55 0.25
C ILE A 33 5.07 -2.87 -0.74
N PHE A 34 5.32 -1.99 -1.72
CA PHE A 34 6.44 -2.12 -2.65
C PHE A 34 7.80 -2.13 -1.93
N ILE A 35 8.01 -1.17 -1.01
CA ILE A 35 9.24 -1.11 -0.20
C ILE A 35 9.39 -2.38 0.65
N SER A 36 8.31 -2.88 1.24
CA SER A 36 8.34 -4.14 1.99
C SER A 36 8.73 -5.33 1.11
N GLY A 37 8.29 -5.35 -0.15
CA GLY A 37 8.73 -6.32 -1.16
C GLY A 37 10.21 -6.16 -1.54
N LEU A 38 10.68 -4.93 -1.73
CA LEU A 38 12.08 -4.62 -2.07
C LEU A 38 13.07 -5.10 -1.00
N PHE A 39 12.64 -5.08 0.26
CA PHE A 39 13.42 -5.59 1.41
C PHE A 39 12.97 -7.00 1.85
N HIS A 40 12.25 -7.72 0.98
CA HIS A 40 11.91 -9.11 1.25
C HIS A 40 13.18 -9.97 1.39
N SER A 41 13.15 -10.88 2.36
CA SER A 41 14.23 -11.84 2.56
C SER A 41 13.63 -13.23 2.88
N GLU A 42 14.18 -14.25 2.30
CA GLU A 42 13.77 -15.65 2.53
C GLU A 42 14.29 -16.22 3.85
N LYS A 43 15.14 -15.46 4.56
CA LYS A 43 15.69 -15.88 5.84
C LYS A 43 14.65 -15.70 6.96
N ASN A 44 14.57 -16.69 7.85
CA ASN A 44 13.77 -16.64 9.09
C ASN A 44 12.27 -16.27 8.87
N ILE A 45 11.65 -16.83 7.82
CA ILE A 45 10.26 -16.52 7.43
C ILE A 45 9.29 -16.69 8.59
N VAL A 46 9.37 -17.81 9.33
CA VAL A 46 8.48 -18.06 10.45
C VAL A 46 8.60 -16.97 11.53
N LYS A 47 9.84 -16.58 11.88
CA LYS A 47 10.07 -15.50 12.86
C LYS A 47 9.47 -14.19 12.38
N ARG A 48 9.59 -13.87 11.08
CA ARG A 48 9.02 -12.64 10.48
C ARG A 48 7.50 -12.68 10.47
N CYS A 49 6.90 -13.81 10.12
CA CYS A 49 5.44 -13.95 10.16
C CYS A 49 4.91 -13.79 11.60
N ILE A 50 5.56 -14.44 12.58
CA ILE A 50 5.21 -14.28 13.99
C ILE A 50 5.34 -12.81 14.41
N PHE A 51 6.43 -12.15 14.04
CA PHE A 51 6.65 -10.73 14.34
C PHE A 51 5.54 -9.84 13.75
N TYR A 52 5.19 -10.00 12.47
CA TYR A 52 4.12 -9.23 11.85
C TYR A 52 2.76 -9.50 12.50
N CYS A 53 2.42 -10.75 12.75
CA CYS A 53 1.18 -11.11 13.45
C CYS A 53 1.15 -10.52 14.87
N SER A 54 2.26 -10.61 15.62
CA SER A 54 2.34 -10.06 16.98
C SER A 54 2.14 -8.56 17.01
N ILE A 55 2.77 -7.82 16.08
CA ILE A 55 2.55 -6.36 15.96
C ILE A 55 1.10 -6.06 15.56
N GLY A 56 0.53 -6.81 14.61
CA GLY A 56 -0.86 -6.65 14.20
C GLY A 56 -1.84 -6.82 15.36
N PHE A 57 -1.66 -7.86 16.17
CA PHE A 57 -2.47 -8.09 17.37
C PHE A 57 -2.23 -7.04 18.46
N LEU A 58 -0.98 -6.65 18.70
CA LEU A 58 -0.66 -5.60 19.66
C LEU A 58 -1.37 -4.29 19.29
N TYR A 59 -1.38 -3.93 18.02
CA TYR A 59 -2.08 -2.75 17.52
C TYR A 59 -3.60 -2.84 17.78
N LYS A 60 -4.21 -3.99 17.53
CA LYS A 60 -5.63 -4.23 17.82
C LYS A 60 -5.96 -4.07 19.31
N ILE A 61 -5.11 -4.62 20.17
CA ILE A 61 -5.29 -4.52 21.62
C ILE A 61 -5.18 -3.07 22.07
N ILE A 62 -4.17 -2.34 21.59
CA ILE A 62 -3.98 -0.90 21.92
C ILE A 62 -5.20 -0.10 21.46
N THR A 63 -5.69 -0.30 20.24
CA THR A 63 -6.87 0.39 19.72
C THR A 63 -8.09 0.08 20.57
N LEU A 64 -8.32 -1.20 20.91
CA LEU A 64 -9.44 -1.62 21.76
C LEU A 64 -9.41 -0.94 23.14
N ILE A 65 -8.23 -0.88 23.77
CA ILE A 65 -8.04 -0.22 25.07
C ILE A 65 -8.37 1.27 24.94
N PHE A 66 -7.85 1.92 23.91
CA PHE A 66 -8.07 3.35 23.67
C PHE A 66 -9.54 3.69 23.44
N ASP A 67 -10.24 2.90 22.62
CA ASP A 67 -11.68 3.08 22.34
C ASP A 67 -12.52 2.89 23.62
N ARG A 68 -12.16 1.91 24.44
CA ARG A 68 -12.81 1.71 25.75
C ARG A 68 -12.60 2.88 26.70
N LEU A 69 -11.38 3.40 26.80
CA LEU A 69 -11.04 4.54 27.65
C LEU A 69 -11.69 5.84 27.17
N SER A 70 -11.88 5.99 25.85
CA SER A 70 -12.52 7.17 25.24
C SER A 70 -14.04 7.17 25.36
N GLY A 71 -14.64 6.19 26.03
CA GLY A 71 -16.10 6.11 26.26
C GLY A 71 -16.92 5.70 25.05
N ASN A 72 -16.30 5.20 23.99
CA ASN A 72 -17.00 4.64 22.83
C ASN A 72 -17.63 3.29 23.19
N GLY A 73 -18.88 3.30 23.64
CA GLY A 73 -19.59 2.13 24.13
C GLY A 73 -19.86 1.02 23.09
N ASN A 74 -19.76 1.31 21.80
CA ASN A 74 -20.05 0.39 20.71
C ASN A 74 -18.76 -0.11 20.00
N VAL A 75 -17.78 -0.60 20.76
CA VAL A 75 -16.57 -1.17 20.17
C VAL A 75 -16.84 -2.59 19.71
N SER A 76 -17.02 -2.80 18.41
CA SER A 76 -17.04 -4.12 17.81
C SER A 76 -15.61 -4.61 17.59
N PHE A 77 -15.13 -5.51 18.45
CA PHE A 77 -13.84 -6.15 18.23
C PHE A 77 -13.98 -7.26 17.19
N SER A 78 -13.31 -7.11 16.06
CA SER A 78 -13.18 -8.17 15.07
C SER A 78 -11.72 -8.61 14.97
N LEU A 79 -11.46 -9.90 15.18
CA LEU A 79 -10.10 -10.45 15.18
C LEU A 79 -9.48 -10.44 13.78
N LEU A 80 -10.27 -10.78 12.76
CA LEU A 80 -9.80 -11.07 11.39
C LEU A 80 -10.29 -10.06 10.34
N SER A 81 -10.97 -9.02 10.78
CA SER A 81 -11.41 -7.94 9.91
C SER A 81 -11.47 -6.63 10.69
N ASP A 82 -10.98 -5.56 10.16
CA ASP A 82 -11.21 -4.20 10.62
C ASP A 82 -10.74 -3.16 9.59
N GLY A 83 -11.11 -1.89 9.82
CA GLY A 83 -10.66 -0.75 9.05
C GLY A 83 -9.37 -0.11 9.54
N GLY A 84 -8.80 -0.59 10.65
CA GLY A 84 -7.62 -0.01 11.30
C GLY A 84 -6.29 -0.24 10.56
N ILE A 85 -5.19 0.13 11.19
CA ILE A 85 -3.83 0.05 10.63
C ILE A 85 -3.29 -1.40 10.68
N SER A 86 -3.83 -2.23 11.56
CA SER A 86 -3.38 -3.60 11.83
C SER A 86 -3.39 -4.51 10.60
N TRP A 87 -4.32 -4.29 9.66
CA TRP A 87 -4.45 -5.09 8.44
C TRP A 87 -3.13 -5.17 7.65
N PHE A 88 -2.36 -4.09 7.63
CA PHE A 88 -1.11 -4.03 6.90
C PHE A 88 -0.10 -5.09 7.38
N MET A 89 -0.01 -5.29 8.69
CA MET A 89 0.88 -6.28 9.28
C MET A 89 0.46 -7.71 8.93
N PHE A 90 -0.84 -8.02 9.01
CA PHE A 90 -1.34 -9.35 8.63
C PHE A 90 -1.14 -9.64 7.14
N VAL A 91 -1.38 -8.64 6.30
CA VAL A 91 -1.14 -8.76 4.84
C VAL A 91 0.34 -8.97 4.54
N LEU A 92 1.26 -8.31 5.25
CA LEU A 92 2.70 -8.56 5.11
C LEU A 92 3.09 -9.99 5.52
N ALA A 93 2.47 -10.56 6.56
CA ALA A 93 2.68 -11.96 6.93
C ALA A 93 2.24 -12.90 5.79
N ILE A 94 1.05 -12.67 5.22
CA ILE A 94 0.53 -13.42 4.07
C ILE A 94 1.50 -13.31 2.88
N TYR A 95 1.94 -12.11 2.53
CA TYR A 95 2.86 -11.89 1.40
C TYR A 95 4.21 -12.55 1.61
N THR A 96 4.72 -12.56 2.84
CA THR A 96 5.98 -13.24 3.18
C THR A 96 5.88 -14.73 2.91
N ILE A 97 4.75 -15.38 3.27
CA ILE A 97 4.50 -16.80 3.02
C ILE A 97 4.34 -17.06 1.52
N ILE A 98 3.50 -16.28 0.84
CA ILE A 98 3.23 -16.47 -0.60
C ILE A 98 4.53 -16.31 -1.40
N SER A 99 5.32 -15.27 -1.12
CA SER A 99 6.56 -15.01 -1.86
C SER A 99 7.64 -16.07 -1.63
N TYR A 100 7.63 -16.76 -0.50
CA TYR A 100 8.52 -17.89 -0.26
C TYR A 100 8.20 -19.11 -1.14
N VAL A 101 6.92 -19.30 -1.44
CA VAL A 101 6.47 -20.41 -2.29
C VAL A 101 6.71 -20.11 -3.78
N ILE A 102 6.73 -18.84 -4.15
CA ILE A 102 6.87 -18.42 -5.55
C ILE A 102 8.34 -18.47 -5.97
N LYS A 103 8.67 -19.35 -6.94
CA LYS A 103 9.99 -19.37 -7.57
C LYS A 103 10.24 -18.14 -8.41
N ASP A 104 11.49 -17.67 -8.46
CA ASP A 104 11.91 -16.48 -9.21
C ASP A 104 11.52 -16.52 -10.70
N GLU A 105 11.63 -17.68 -11.32
CA GLU A 105 11.27 -17.93 -12.72
C GLU A 105 9.82 -17.56 -13.03
N ASN A 106 8.92 -17.78 -12.08
CA ASN A 106 7.48 -17.63 -12.25
C ASN A 106 6.96 -16.23 -11.85
N LYS A 107 7.79 -15.40 -11.19
CA LYS A 107 7.37 -14.09 -10.66
C LYS A 107 6.70 -13.20 -11.71
N LYS A 108 7.21 -13.17 -12.96
CA LYS A 108 6.64 -12.35 -14.03
C LYS A 108 5.21 -12.80 -14.39
N TYR A 109 4.99 -14.09 -14.51
CA TYR A 109 3.67 -14.64 -14.85
C TYR A 109 2.68 -14.41 -13.69
N ILE A 110 3.14 -14.62 -12.47
CA ILE A 110 2.33 -14.42 -11.28
C ILE A 110 2.01 -12.92 -11.09
N LEU A 111 2.94 -12.01 -11.45
CA LEU A 111 2.66 -10.58 -11.42
C LEU A 111 1.52 -10.22 -12.37
N VAL A 112 1.57 -10.67 -13.62
CA VAL A 112 0.49 -10.43 -14.60
C VAL A 112 -0.82 -11.03 -14.10
N PHE A 113 -0.80 -12.29 -13.65
CA PHE A 113 -1.97 -12.95 -13.08
C PHE A 113 -2.55 -12.21 -11.89
N SER A 114 -1.69 -11.74 -10.97
CA SER A 114 -2.13 -11.00 -9.78
C SER A 114 -2.76 -9.64 -10.12
N VAL A 115 -2.26 -8.95 -11.15
CA VAL A 115 -2.89 -7.70 -11.64
C VAL A 115 -4.27 -8.01 -12.23
N VAL A 116 -4.38 -9.05 -13.05
CA VAL A 116 -5.68 -9.47 -13.63
C VAL A 116 -6.65 -9.83 -12.49
N LEU A 117 -6.24 -10.69 -11.57
CA LEU A 117 -7.06 -11.10 -10.43
C LEU A 117 -7.54 -9.88 -9.62
N ALA A 118 -6.65 -8.94 -9.33
CA ALA A 118 -6.98 -7.73 -8.59
C ALA A 118 -7.96 -6.81 -9.35
N CYS A 119 -7.87 -6.75 -10.68
CA CYS A 119 -8.83 -6.00 -11.50
C CYS A 119 -10.25 -6.58 -11.42
N PHE A 120 -10.38 -7.89 -11.25
CA PHE A 120 -11.68 -8.55 -11.18
C PHE A 120 -12.21 -8.74 -9.75
N THR A 121 -11.37 -8.70 -8.72
CA THR A 121 -11.76 -8.89 -7.31
C THR A 121 -12.91 -7.98 -6.87
N GLY A 122 -13.00 -6.76 -7.40
CA GLY A 122 -14.04 -5.81 -7.01
C GLY A 122 -15.45 -6.13 -7.52
N TYR A 123 -15.62 -7.08 -8.44
CA TYR A 123 -16.94 -7.52 -8.91
C TYR A 123 -17.61 -8.48 -7.92
N ASP A 124 -16.83 -9.19 -7.12
CA ASP A 124 -17.35 -10.12 -6.12
C ASP A 124 -17.47 -9.42 -4.77
N LYS A 125 -18.72 -9.22 -4.32
CA LYS A 125 -19.03 -8.60 -3.04
C LYS A 125 -18.69 -9.49 -1.83
N SER A 126 -18.50 -10.80 -2.04
CA SER A 126 -18.12 -11.74 -0.98
C SER A 126 -16.65 -11.59 -0.59
N ILE A 127 -15.80 -11.11 -1.52
CA ILE A 127 -14.40 -10.82 -1.26
C ILE A 127 -14.32 -9.47 -0.54
N GLY A 128 -14.45 -9.52 0.78
CA GLY A 128 -14.50 -8.35 1.63
C GLY A 128 -13.29 -8.21 2.55
N ASP A 129 -13.56 -7.69 3.75
CA ASP A 129 -12.53 -7.43 4.76
C ASP A 129 -12.13 -8.66 5.58
N PHE A 130 -12.83 -9.79 5.45
CA PHE A 130 -12.47 -11.02 6.15
C PHE A 130 -11.05 -11.47 5.73
N LEU A 131 -10.19 -11.73 6.70
CA LEU A 131 -8.75 -11.98 6.52
C LEU A 131 -8.04 -10.89 5.68
N TYR A 132 -8.64 -9.73 5.58
CA TYR A 132 -8.16 -8.62 4.73
C TYR A 132 -7.98 -9.00 3.26
N LEU A 133 -8.74 -10.00 2.78
CA LEU A 133 -8.54 -10.68 1.51
C LEU A 133 -8.60 -9.71 0.33
N SER A 134 -9.57 -8.80 0.30
CA SER A 134 -9.68 -7.81 -0.77
C SER A 134 -8.38 -6.98 -0.90
N ARG A 135 -7.87 -6.44 0.21
CA ARG A 135 -6.63 -5.65 0.22
C ARG A 135 -5.41 -6.51 -0.08
N ALA A 136 -5.38 -7.74 0.44
CA ALA A 136 -4.31 -8.69 0.17
C ALA A 136 -4.19 -8.98 -1.33
N ILE A 137 -5.30 -9.18 -2.05
CA ILE A 137 -5.28 -9.41 -3.50
C ILE A 137 -4.91 -8.12 -4.24
N VAL A 138 -5.54 -6.99 -3.89
CA VAL A 138 -5.37 -5.72 -4.61
C VAL A 138 -3.94 -5.17 -4.48
N PHE A 139 -3.28 -5.32 -3.35
CA PHE A 139 -1.95 -4.75 -3.16
C PHE A 139 -0.81 -5.74 -3.43
N PHE A 140 -1.09 -7.02 -3.61
CA PHE A 140 -0.07 -8.04 -3.88
C PHE A 140 0.82 -7.75 -5.09
N PRO A 141 0.31 -7.22 -6.23
CA PRO A 141 1.16 -6.87 -7.36
C PRO A 141 2.30 -5.91 -7.01
N PHE A 142 2.06 -4.93 -6.12
CA PHE A 142 3.08 -3.99 -5.70
C PHE A 142 4.17 -4.64 -4.84
N TYR A 143 3.78 -5.58 -3.96
CA TYR A 143 4.73 -6.35 -3.18
C TYR A 143 5.61 -7.22 -4.08
N LEU A 144 4.98 -7.97 -4.98
CA LEU A 144 5.69 -8.85 -5.90
C LEU A 144 6.64 -8.07 -6.81
N LEU A 145 6.19 -6.92 -7.33
CA LEU A 145 7.05 -6.01 -8.09
C LEU A 145 8.27 -5.57 -7.27
N GLY A 146 8.09 -5.26 -5.98
CA GLY A 146 9.19 -4.95 -5.08
C GLY A 146 10.20 -6.08 -4.94
N THR A 147 9.74 -7.34 -4.82
CA THR A 147 10.64 -8.51 -4.71
C THR A 147 11.46 -8.79 -5.99
N MET A 148 11.02 -8.28 -7.13
CA MET A 148 11.68 -8.46 -8.42
C MET A 148 12.78 -7.42 -8.70
N LEU A 149 12.84 -6.35 -7.93
CA LEU A 149 13.77 -5.25 -8.12
C LEU A 149 14.83 -5.23 -7.01
N LYS A 150 16.03 -4.75 -7.36
CA LYS A 150 17.10 -4.52 -6.39
C LYS A 150 17.32 -3.03 -6.18
N SER A 151 17.70 -2.65 -4.97
CA SER A 151 17.99 -1.24 -4.64
C SER A 151 19.06 -0.65 -5.55
N GLU A 152 20.03 -1.47 -5.95
CA GLU A 152 21.13 -1.07 -6.85
C GLU A 152 20.62 -0.71 -8.23
N ASP A 153 19.63 -1.43 -8.77
CA ASP A 153 19.03 -1.17 -10.08
C ASP A 153 18.33 0.18 -10.08
N ILE A 154 17.59 0.49 -9.01
CA ILE A 154 16.90 1.77 -8.83
C ILE A 154 17.93 2.92 -8.81
N ILE A 155 19.01 2.77 -8.05
CA ILE A 155 20.08 3.77 -7.97
C ILE A 155 20.75 3.97 -9.34
N SER A 156 21.00 2.88 -10.06
CA SER A 156 21.60 2.92 -11.41
C SER A 156 20.72 3.71 -12.38
N ILE A 157 19.42 3.43 -12.41
CA ILE A 157 18.43 4.14 -13.25
C ILE A 157 18.42 5.64 -12.93
N LYS A 158 18.39 6.00 -11.65
CA LYS A 158 18.40 7.40 -11.20
C LYS A 158 19.65 8.15 -11.65
N ASN A 159 20.80 7.52 -11.56
CA ASN A 159 22.07 8.12 -11.95
C ASN A 159 22.20 8.27 -13.47
N LYS A 160 21.67 7.30 -14.22
CA LYS A 160 21.71 7.27 -15.68
C LYS A 160 20.81 8.33 -16.31
N TYR A 161 19.61 8.53 -15.76
CA TYR A 161 18.58 9.38 -16.36
C TYR A 161 18.21 10.56 -15.46
N LYS A 162 19.08 11.59 -15.42
CA LYS A 162 18.86 12.79 -14.59
C LYS A 162 17.54 13.53 -14.89
N GLY A 163 17.07 13.48 -16.14
CA GLY A 163 15.78 14.07 -16.52
C GLY A 163 14.57 13.49 -15.80
N LEU A 164 14.67 12.27 -15.25
CA LEU A 164 13.59 11.65 -14.48
C LEU A 164 13.20 12.47 -13.24
N TYR A 165 14.11 13.26 -12.67
CA TYR A 165 13.78 14.13 -11.54
C TYR A 165 12.74 15.19 -11.92
N ILE A 166 12.92 15.84 -13.08
CA ILE A 166 11.98 16.86 -13.56
C ILE A 166 10.64 16.22 -13.89
N VAL A 167 10.66 15.10 -14.61
CA VAL A 167 9.44 14.35 -14.96
C VAL A 167 8.68 13.91 -13.70
N SER A 168 9.39 13.42 -12.69
CA SER A 168 8.78 13.01 -11.41
C SER A 168 8.11 14.18 -10.68
N ILE A 169 8.76 15.35 -10.65
CA ILE A 169 8.16 16.55 -10.06
C ILE A 169 6.90 16.95 -10.83
N LEU A 170 6.96 16.95 -12.17
CA LEU A 170 5.80 17.29 -13.00
C LEU A 170 4.62 16.33 -12.77
N ILE A 171 4.86 15.02 -12.71
CA ILE A 171 3.82 14.03 -12.41
C ILE A 171 3.14 14.32 -11.07
N LEU A 172 3.92 14.57 -10.02
CA LEU A 172 3.38 14.86 -8.69
C LEU A 172 2.61 16.17 -8.66
N LEU A 173 3.10 17.22 -9.34
CA LEU A 173 2.42 18.51 -9.42
C LEU A 173 1.10 18.41 -10.21
N ILE A 174 1.11 17.72 -11.36
CA ILE A 174 -0.10 17.53 -12.19
C ILE A 174 -1.14 16.75 -11.40
N TRP A 175 -0.77 15.62 -10.77
CA TRP A 175 -1.73 14.83 -9.99
C TRP A 175 -2.22 15.60 -8.76
N GLY A 176 -1.34 16.28 -8.06
CA GLY A 176 -1.73 17.16 -6.94
C GLY A 176 -2.71 18.23 -7.40
N PHE A 177 -2.42 18.95 -8.49
CA PHE A 177 -3.33 19.94 -9.07
C PHE A 177 -4.69 19.33 -9.43
N LEU A 178 -4.73 18.15 -10.07
CA LEU A 178 -5.99 17.48 -10.41
C LEU A 178 -6.80 17.09 -9.17
N CYS A 179 -6.15 16.64 -8.11
CA CYS A 179 -6.81 16.32 -6.83
C CYS A 179 -7.49 17.55 -6.22
N PHE A 180 -6.88 18.74 -6.32
CA PHE A 180 -7.46 19.96 -5.76
C PHE A 180 -8.46 20.64 -6.68
N TYR A 181 -8.22 20.64 -8.00
CA TYR A 181 -9.05 21.35 -8.96
C TYR A 181 -10.33 20.60 -9.37
N LYS A 182 -10.30 19.25 -9.37
CA LYS A 182 -11.42 18.42 -9.85
C LYS A 182 -11.80 17.34 -8.82
N ILE A 183 -11.75 17.69 -7.53
CA ILE A 183 -11.99 16.74 -6.43
C ILE A 183 -13.34 16.04 -6.56
N ASP A 184 -14.40 16.74 -6.94
CA ASP A 184 -15.75 16.16 -7.07
C ASP A 184 -15.82 15.01 -8.07
N LYS A 185 -14.99 15.09 -9.14
CA LYS A 185 -14.93 14.02 -10.15
C LYS A 185 -14.02 12.87 -9.74
N PHE A 186 -12.89 13.19 -9.09
CA PHE A 186 -11.88 12.19 -8.78
C PHE A 186 -12.05 11.53 -7.41
N TYR A 187 -12.81 12.13 -6.50
CA TYR A 187 -12.98 11.58 -5.16
C TYR A 187 -13.61 10.19 -5.13
N ILE A 188 -14.39 9.84 -6.15
CA ILE A 188 -14.94 8.48 -6.32
C ILE A 188 -13.84 7.41 -6.42
N LEU A 189 -12.65 7.75 -6.93
CA LEU A 189 -11.51 6.83 -7.04
C LEU A 189 -10.97 6.38 -5.68
N ARG A 190 -11.33 7.06 -4.57
CA ARG A 190 -10.95 6.68 -3.21
C ARG A 190 -11.25 5.20 -2.92
N TYR A 191 -12.37 4.71 -3.41
CA TYR A 191 -12.79 3.32 -3.21
C TYR A 191 -11.89 2.31 -3.92
N LEU A 192 -11.28 2.72 -5.02
CA LEU A 192 -10.31 1.91 -5.74
C LEU A 192 -8.93 1.91 -5.06
N PHE A 193 -8.49 3.08 -4.55
CA PHE A 193 -7.20 3.22 -3.88
C PHE A 193 -7.14 2.59 -2.49
N THR A 194 -8.27 2.51 -1.78
CA THR A 194 -8.31 1.84 -0.47
C THR A 194 -8.21 0.32 -0.57
N GLY A 195 -8.53 -0.26 -1.73
CA GLY A 195 -8.48 -1.72 -1.96
C GLY A 195 -9.44 -2.54 -1.10
N ARG A 196 -10.31 -1.89 -0.34
CA ARG A 196 -11.19 -2.51 0.65
C ARG A 196 -12.57 -2.86 0.10
N ASN A 197 -13.08 -2.03 -0.80
CA ASN A 197 -14.47 -2.06 -1.21
C ASN A 197 -14.66 -2.80 -2.54
N ALA A 198 -15.78 -3.51 -2.69
CA ALA A 198 -16.26 -3.97 -3.98
C ALA A 198 -16.61 -2.79 -4.89
N PHE A 199 -16.68 -3.02 -6.19
CA PHE A 199 -17.19 -2.02 -7.13
C PHE A 199 -18.66 -1.76 -6.89
N TYR A 200 -19.07 -0.51 -7.07
CA TYR A 200 -20.46 -0.07 -6.97
C TYR A 200 -20.77 0.92 -8.10
N GLU A 201 -22.04 1.24 -8.28
CA GLU A 201 -22.45 2.23 -9.27
C GLU A 201 -21.84 3.62 -8.98
N PRO A 202 -21.34 4.38 -9.96
CA PRO A 202 -21.31 4.06 -11.40
C PRO A 202 -20.07 3.30 -11.89
N ILE A 203 -19.14 2.91 -10.99
CA ILE A 203 -17.86 2.28 -11.36
C ILE A 203 -18.07 0.83 -11.83
N LEU A 204 -19.10 0.15 -11.37
CA LEU A 204 -19.31 -1.28 -11.60
C LEU A 204 -19.14 -1.69 -13.07
N LYS A 205 -19.70 -0.92 -14.01
CA LYS A 205 -19.64 -1.22 -15.44
C LYS A 205 -18.22 -1.27 -16.00
N TYR A 206 -17.32 -0.43 -15.48
CA TYR A 206 -15.94 -0.28 -15.95
C TYR A 206 -14.91 -0.61 -14.87
N GLY A 207 -15.30 -1.34 -13.82
CA GLY A 207 -14.53 -1.57 -12.61
C GLY A 207 -13.12 -2.07 -12.86
N ALA A 208 -12.95 -3.10 -13.70
CA ALA A 208 -11.64 -3.65 -14.05
C ALA A 208 -10.73 -2.61 -14.73
N LEU A 209 -11.26 -1.85 -15.69
CA LEU A 209 -10.52 -0.80 -16.39
C LEU A 209 -10.16 0.36 -15.46
N ALA A 210 -11.10 0.77 -14.62
CA ALA A 210 -10.86 1.79 -13.59
C ALA A 210 -9.77 1.35 -12.59
N ARG A 211 -9.79 0.10 -12.16
CA ARG A 211 -8.75 -0.47 -11.29
C ARG A 211 -7.39 -0.48 -11.98
N LEU A 212 -7.33 -0.91 -13.24
CA LEU A 212 -6.09 -0.90 -14.03
C LEU A 212 -5.54 0.53 -14.18
N SER A 213 -6.40 1.51 -14.46
CA SER A 213 -6.00 2.93 -14.54
C SER A 213 -5.44 3.43 -13.20
N CYS A 214 -6.05 3.04 -12.06
CA CYS A 214 -5.54 3.35 -10.74
C CYS A 214 -4.19 2.68 -10.47
N TYR A 215 -3.93 1.46 -10.95
CA TYR A 215 -2.61 0.84 -10.85
C TYR A 215 -1.54 1.62 -11.60
N ILE A 216 -1.82 2.02 -12.84
CA ILE A 216 -0.88 2.81 -13.65
C ILE A 216 -0.56 4.12 -12.93
N LEU A 217 -1.58 4.82 -12.46
CA LEU A 217 -1.41 6.08 -11.73
C LEU A 217 -0.61 5.90 -10.43
N SER A 218 -0.97 4.89 -9.62
CA SER A 218 -0.24 4.58 -8.39
C SER A 218 1.22 4.24 -8.65
N LEU A 219 1.52 3.48 -9.72
CA LEU A 219 2.89 3.15 -10.12
C LEU A 219 3.67 4.40 -10.55
N LEU A 220 3.06 5.28 -11.36
CA LEU A 220 3.70 6.52 -11.79
C LEU A 220 4.08 7.40 -10.60
N ILE A 221 3.17 7.57 -9.64
CA ILE A 221 3.40 8.38 -8.45
C ILE A 221 4.40 7.70 -7.52
N LEU A 222 4.30 6.40 -7.30
CA LEU A 222 5.25 5.60 -6.52
C LEU A 222 6.67 5.72 -7.09
N CYS A 223 6.84 5.52 -8.39
CA CYS A 223 8.13 5.68 -9.06
C CYS A 223 8.67 7.11 -8.91
N SER A 224 7.79 8.12 -9.04
CA SER A 224 8.17 9.52 -8.87
C SER A 224 8.72 9.78 -7.46
N PHE A 225 8.05 9.28 -6.41
CA PHE A 225 8.57 9.40 -5.04
C PHE A 225 9.92 8.69 -4.88
N ILE A 226 10.08 7.47 -5.38
CA ILE A 226 11.33 6.72 -5.29
C ILE A 226 12.47 7.47 -5.98
N ILE A 227 12.22 8.07 -7.15
CA ILE A 227 13.22 8.83 -7.89
C ILE A 227 13.64 10.09 -7.10
N LEU A 228 12.72 10.75 -6.44
CA LEU A 228 13.00 11.97 -5.68
C LEU A 228 13.74 11.73 -4.34
N ILE A 229 13.73 10.52 -3.79
CA ILE A 229 14.49 10.20 -2.57
C ILE A 229 16.00 10.39 -2.84
N PRO A 230 16.73 11.22 -2.07
CA PRO A 230 18.15 11.43 -2.31
C PRO A 230 19.00 10.20 -2.01
N ASN A 231 20.01 9.94 -2.86
CA ASN A 231 20.96 8.82 -2.72
C ASN A 231 22.03 9.06 -1.63
N LYS A 232 21.67 9.60 -0.45
CA LYS A 232 22.64 9.83 0.61
C LYS A 232 22.97 8.51 1.32
N LYS A 233 24.23 8.05 1.16
CA LYS A 233 24.77 6.82 1.78
C LYS A 233 24.66 6.74 3.33
N LYS A 234 24.33 7.83 4.02
CA LYS A 234 24.39 7.93 5.50
C LYS A 234 23.14 7.48 6.25
N ILE A 235 21.97 7.36 5.62
CA ILE A 235 20.73 7.06 6.34
C ILE A 235 20.45 5.54 6.43
N GLY A 236 20.98 4.73 5.52
CA GLY A 236 20.67 3.29 5.45
C GLY A 236 21.62 2.36 6.23
N ARG A 237 22.83 2.79 6.59
CA ARG A 237 23.80 1.91 7.25
C ARG A 237 23.65 1.81 8.76
N ALA A 238 23.18 2.84 9.43
CA ALA A 238 23.04 2.84 10.88
C ALA A 238 21.79 2.10 11.40
N SER A 239 20.69 2.09 10.62
CA SER A 239 19.42 1.57 11.12
C SER A 239 19.13 0.10 10.82
N CYS A 240 19.69 -0.47 9.75
CA CYS A 240 19.36 -1.85 9.37
C CYS A 240 20.47 -2.88 9.69
N ARG A 241 21.74 -2.45 9.75
CA ARG A 241 22.84 -3.40 9.94
C ARG A 241 23.15 -3.68 11.40
N GLU A 242 23.01 -2.68 12.27
CA GLU A 242 23.25 -2.86 13.71
C GLU A 242 22.13 -3.62 14.43
N ARG A 243 20.87 -3.47 13.99
CA ARG A 243 19.73 -4.16 14.63
C ARG A 243 19.57 -5.63 14.27
N VAL A 244 20.22 -6.12 13.23
CA VAL A 244 20.11 -7.54 12.80
C VAL A 244 21.29 -8.37 13.30
N SER A 245 22.44 -7.76 13.60
CA SER A 245 23.59 -8.45 14.18
C SER A 245 23.47 -8.67 15.69
N ASP A 246 22.67 -7.88 16.40
CA ASP A 246 22.52 -7.97 17.86
C ASP A 246 21.34 -8.85 18.31
N LEU A 247 20.63 -9.49 17.35
CA LEU A 247 19.51 -10.41 17.60
C LEU A 247 19.78 -11.85 17.12
N VAL A 248 21.07 -12.22 16.97
CA VAL A 248 21.49 -13.60 16.68
C VAL A 248 22.15 -14.22 17.91
#